data_9fad7e67c82fe53a09cc8a62c0ac1fcc
#
_entry.id   9fad7e67c82fe53a09cc8a62c0ac1fcc
#
_cell.length_a   1.000
_cell.length_b   1.000
_cell.length_c   1.000
_cell.angle_alpha   90.00
_cell.angle_beta   90.00
_cell.angle_gamma   90.00
#
_symmetry.space_group_name_H-M   'P 1'
#
loop_
_entity.id
_entity.type
_entity.pdbx_description
1 polymer ?
#
loop_
_entity_poly.entity_id
_entity_poly.type
_entity_poly.pdbx_seq_one_letter_code
_entity_poly.pdbx_strand_id
1 'polypeptide(L)'
;MGVKRISRGKLFDTEKLGQNVDVGASALMKNCIVSATQHREGHKVITDIVVDLGSSKQELISGGDESADADIIGAGSSVAYVAQLTNSVFGAVTSVETVCLEALVGSAGALAGTNAIQLVRGTDGDGVLNGTDGTQNDVVADIGDKTGKHTITEFNDASVLQDQYIYFALDSAAGTDVATATATITVTETDIANFEDEVSRITLTKDDGTLVHFVADTNNNNFDGTVVANKFQLKTADSAVKIARGISRGINNHGSFSTDSDSLAGTSATITVTTNAAGENGNQTNFFTDAPGKTAAVSVGNFTGGTTKGDALPITAGKFLLRFTGFVAPDDL
;
A
#
# COMPACT_ATOMS: atom_id res chain seq x y z
N MET A 1 -1.08 7.74 -68.03
CA MET A 1 -1.05 7.42 -66.56
C MET A 1 -2.46 7.04 -66.14
N GLY A 2 -2.67 5.75 -65.86
CA GLY A 2 -3.97 5.29 -65.39
C GLY A 2 -4.12 5.57 -63.89
N VAL A 3 -5.14 6.34 -63.52
CA VAL A 3 -5.51 6.53 -62.11
C VAL A 3 -5.94 5.16 -61.58
N LYS A 4 -5.16 4.54 -60.69
CA LYS A 4 -5.55 3.35 -59.93
C LYS A 4 -6.75 3.76 -59.08
N ARG A 5 -7.97 3.39 -59.47
CA ARG A 5 -9.13 3.50 -58.61
C ARG A 5 -8.91 2.57 -57.43
N ILE A 6 -8.74 3.15 -56.27
CA ILE A 6 -8.83 2.41 -55.00
C ILE A 6 -10.27 1.86 -54.97
N SER A 7 -10.42 0.54 -54.95
CA SER A 7 -11.76 -0.06 -54.94
C SER A 7 -12.46 0.38 -53.66
N ARG A 8 -13.76 0.69 -53.77
CA ARG A 8 -14.59 1.08 -52.63
C ARG A 8 -14.50 0.07 -51.46
N GLY A 9 -14.27 -1.20 -51.76
CA GLY A 9 -14.05 -2.24 -50.76
C GLY A 9 -12.80 -2.05 -49.93
N LYS A 10 -11.69 -1.53 -50.48
CA LYS A 10 -10.47 -1.23 -49.66
C LYS A 10 -10.63 0.02 -48.80
N LEU A 11 -11.46 0.98 -49.20
CA LEU A 11 -11.74 2.14 -48.36
C LEU A 11 -12.63 1.79 -47.15
N PHE A 12 -13.51 0.79 -47.31
CA PHE A 12 -14.34 0.29 -46.22
C PHE A 12 -13.70 -0.81 -45.39
N ASP A 13 -12.65 -1.46 -45.91
CA ASP A 13 -11.87 -2.44 -45.13
C ASP A 13 -11.03 -1.79 -44.01
N THR A 14 -10.77 -0.49 -44.10
CA THR A 14 -10.12 0.28 -43.01
C THR A 14 -11.10 0.74 -41.93
N GLU A 15 -12.40 0.65 -42.18
CA GLU A 15 -13.49 0.93 -41.22
C GLU A 15 -14.09 -0.38 -40.65
N LYS A 16 -13.41 -1.51 -40.74
CA LYS A 16 -13.93 -2.73 -40.12
C LYS A 16 -14.04 -2.48 -38.63
N LEU A 17 -15.24 -2.71 -38.13
CA LEU A 17 -15.55 -2.94 -36.73
C LEU A 17 -14.37 -3.65 -36.07
N GLY A 18 -13.84 -3.13 -34.97
CA GLY A 18 -12.61 -3.52 -34.33
C GLY A 18 -12.43 -5.04 -34.27
N GLN A 19 -11.26 -5.49 -34.66
CA GLN A 19 -10.87 -6.89 -34.56
C GLN A 19 -10.44 -7.18 -33.13
N ASN A 20 -10.78 -8.36 -32.63
CA ASN A 20 -10.26 -8.81 -31.34
C ASN A 20 -8.74 -8.85 -31.37
N VAL A 21 -8.10 -8.29 -30.37
CA VAL A 21 -6.63 -8.21 -30.25
C VAL A 21 -6.18 -8.76 -28.91
N ASP A 22 -5.05 -9.46 -28.89
CA ASP A 22 -4.37 -9.81 -27.64
C ASP A 22 -3.51 -8.62 -27.24
N VAL A 23 -3.88 -7.99 -26.13
CA VAL A 23 -3.17 -6.82 -25.60
C VAL A 23 -2.04 -7.20 -24.65
N GLY A 24 -1.74 -8.50 -24.51
CA GLY A 24 -0.67 -8.98 -23.64
C GLY A 24 -0.99 -8.85 -22.15
N ALA A 25 -2.27 -8.81 -21.76
CA ALA A 25 -2.67 -8.73 -20.37
C ALA A 25 -2.17 -9.93 -19.52
N SER A 26 -2.02 -9.73 -18.20
CA SER A 26 -1.72 -10.81 -17.27
C SER A 26 -2.86 -11.83 -17.20
N ALA A 27 -2.57 -13.04 -16.72
CA ALA A 27 -3.58 -14.10 -16.60
C ALA A 27 -4.75 -13.67 -15.69
N LEU A 28 -4.47 -12.90 -14.63
CA LEU A 28 -5.48 -12.39 -13.71
C LEU A 28 -6.34 -11.32 -14.39
N MET A 29 -5.72 -10.34 -15.05
CA MET A 29 -6.44 -9.28 -15.73
C MET A 29 -7.20 -9.78 -16.96
N LYS A 30 -6.71 -10.82 -17.65
CA LYS A 30 -7.44 -11.44 -18.78
C LYS A 30 -8.85 -11.89 -18.39
N ASN A 31 -9.05 -12.32 -17.16
CA ASN A 31 -10.37 -12.73 -16.66
C ASN A 31 -11.34 -11.56 -16.49
N CYS A 32 -10.83 -10.33 -16.39
CA CYS A 32 -11.60 -9.11 -16.23
C CYS A 32 -11.84 -8.38 -17.55
N ILE A 33 -11.09 -8.68 -18.60
CA ILE A 33 -11.25 -8.06 -19.91
C ILE A 33 -12.50 -8.62 -20.57
N VAL A 34 -13.52 -7.75 -20.74
CA VAL A 34 -14.77 -8.07 -21.43
C VAL A 34 -14.54 -8.08 -22.94
N SER A 35 -13.78 -7.11 -23.43
CA SER A 35 -13.39 -7.03 -24.84
C SER A 35 -12.11 -6.24 -25.00
N ALA A 36 -11.30 -6.64 -25.98
CA ALA A 36 -10.18 -5.87 -26.48
C ALA A 36 -10.30 -5.84 -28.01
N THR A 37 -10.54 -4.68 -28.56
CA THR A 37 -10.77 -4.52 -30.01
C THR A 37 -9.88 -3.43 -30.57
N GLN A 38 -9.45 -3.60 -31.80
CA GLN A 38 -8.59 -2.66 -32.46
C GLN A 38 -9.13 -2.30 -33.85
N HIS A 39 -9.06 -1.04 -34.22
CA HIS A 39 -9.31 -0.60 -35.58
C HIS A 39 -8.20 0.36 -36.03
N ARG A 40 -8.05 0.49 -37.35
CA ARG A 40 -7.02 1.33 -37.95
C ARG A 40 -7.64 2.34 -38.91
N GLU A 41 -7.20 3.57 -38.80
CA GLU A 41 -7.53 4.68 -39.70
C GLU A 41 -6.23 5.18 -40.36
N GLY A 42 -5.82 4.54 -41.46
CA GLY A 42 -4.54 4.81 -42.10
C GLY A 42 -3.38 4.38 -41.17
N HIS A 43 -2.56 5.32 -40.73
CA HIS A 43 -1.45 5.08 -39.78
C HIS A 43 -1.89 5.11 -38.33
N LYS A 44 -3.11 5.58 -38.04
CA LYS A 44 -3.65 5.66 -36.69
C LYS A 44 -4.19 4.29 -36.28
N VAL A 45 -3.78 3.86 -35.10
CA VAL A 45 -4.25 2.64 -34.43
C VAL A 45 -5.05 3.05 -33.21
N ILE A 46 -6.27 2.55 -33.09
CA ILE A 46 -7.13 2.78 -31.94
C ILE A 46 -7.45 1.43 -31.32
N THR A 47 -7.06 1.24 -30.06
CA THR A 47 -7.30 0.01 -29.30
C THR A 47 -8.22 0.31 -28.14
N ASP A 48 -9.39 -0.31 -28.14
CA ASP A 48 -10.39 -0.20 -27.07
C ASP A 48 -10.36 -1.46 -26.20
N ILE A 49 -10.19 -1.28 -24.90
CA ILE A 49 -10.21 -2.36 -23.91
C ILE A 49 -11.32 -2.05 -22.91
N VAL A 50 -12.28 -2.97 -22.78
CA VAL A 50 -13.31 -2.90 -21.74
C VAL A 50 -12.92 -3.85 -20.62
N VAL A 51 -12.76 -3.32 -19.42
CA VAL A 51 -12.38 -4.06 -18.21
C VAL A 51 -13.52 -3.98 -17.21
N ASP A 52 -13.93 -5.12 -16.67
CA ASP A 52 -14.92 -5.26 -15.62
C ASP A 52 -14.26 -5.88 -14.38
N LEU A 53 -13.96 -5.05 -13.39
CA LEU A 53 -13.28 -5.46 -12.16
C LEU A 53 -14.22 -6.17 -11.19
N GLY A 54 -15.53 -5.93 -11.30
CA GLY A 54 -16.54 -6.48 -10.40
C GLY A 54 -17.09 -7.84 -10.84
N SER A 55 -17.03 -8.17 -12.13
CA SER A 55 -17.58 -9.41 -12.67
C SER A 55 -16.60 -10.57 -12.66
N SER A 56 -15.39 -10.36 -12.24
CA SER A 56 -14.37 -11.38 -12.24
C SER A 56 -14.76 -12.51 -11.30
N LYS A 57 -14.62 -13.75 -11.76
CA LYS A 57 -14.77 -14.94 -10.92
C LYS A 57 -13.66 -15.08 -9.88
N GLN A 58 -12.70 -14.16 -9.90
CA GLN A 58 -11.61 -14.03 -8.95
C GLN A 58 -11.77 -12.67 -8.28
N GLU A 59 -11.76 -12.65 -6.96
CA GLU A 59 -11.70 -11.42 -6.20
C GLU A 59 -10.42 -10.68 -6.55
N LEU A 60 -10.54 -9.54 -7.21
CA LEU A 60 -9.42 -8.65 -7.41
C LEU A 60 -9.16 -7.93 -6.10
N ILE A 61 -7.97 -8.11 -5.62
CA ILE A 61 -7.53 -7.56 -4.37
C ILE A 61 -6.64 -6.37 -4.69
N SER A 62 -6.84 -5.23 -4.04
CA SER A 62 -5.85 -4.17 -4.07
C SER A 62 -4.63 -4.67 -3.32
N GLY A 63 -3.49 -4.76 -3.99
CA GLY A 63 -2.22 -5.11 -3.39
C GLY A 63 -1.33 -3.90 -3.46
N GLY A 64 -0.84 -3.44 -2.34
CA GLY A 64 -0.03 -2.26 -2.35
C GLY A 64 1.43 -2.52 -2.60
N ASP A 65 2.09 -1.58 -3.23
CA ASP A 65 3.53 -1.42 -3.18
C ASP A 65 3.90 -0.68 -1.90
N GLU A 66 4.94 -1.11 -1.22
CA GLU A 66 5.43 -0.49 0.02
C GLU A 66 5.99 0.93 -0.17
N SER A 67 6.15 1.37 -1.39
CA SER A 67 6.62 2.71 -1.74
C SER A 67 5.48 3.71 -1.93
N ALA A 68 4.71 3.92 -0.94
CA ALA A 68 3.96 5.11 -0.54
C ALA A 68 2.68 5.50 -1.30
N ASP A 69 2.48 5.41 -2.62
CA ASP A 69 1.39 6.23 -3.18
C ASP A 69 0.39 5.56 -4.15
N ALA A 70 0.54 4.30 -4.51
CA ALA A 70 -0.41 3.65 -5.40
C ALA A 70 -0.58 2.16 -5.12
N ASP A 71 -1.75 1.76 -4.67
CA ASP A 71 -2.12 0.35 -4.54
C ASP A 71 -2.54 -0.22 -5.89
N ILE A 72 -1.76 -1.14 -6.44
CA ILE A 72 -2.07 -1.79 -7.71
C ILE A 72 -3.20 -2.79 -7.52
N ILE A 73 -4.25 -2.65 -8.32
CA ILE A 73 -5.38 -3.56 -8.29
C ILE A 73 -4.98 -4.92 -8.87
N GLY A 74 -5.21 -5.97 -8.10
CA GLY A 74 -4.90 -7.35 -8.48
C GLY A 74 -3.48 -7.80 -8.16
N ALA A 75 -2.66 -6.98 -7.49
CA ALA A 75 -1.35 -7.38 -7.01
C ALA A 75 -1.49 -8.11 -5.67
N GLY A 76 -1.65 -9.34 -5.62
CA GLY A 76 -1.60 -10.17 -4.43
C GLY A 76 -0.48 -11.20 -4.60
N SER A 77 -0.86 -12.41 -4.90
CA SER A 77 0.07 -13.50 -5.26
C SER A 77 0.45 -13.49 -6.75
N SER A 78 -0.17 -12.64 -7.58
CA SER A 78 0.11 -12.51 -9.01
C SER A 78 -0.22 -11.11 -9.51
N VAL A 79 0.67 -10.56 -10.31
CA VAL A 79 0.55 -9.22 -10.87
C VAL A 79 -0.51 -9.16 -11.96
N ALA A 80 -1.33 -8.12 -11.94
CA ALA A 80 -2.45 -7.92 -12.86
C ALA A 80 -2.28 -6.66 -13.72
N TYR A 81 -1.43 -6.70 -14.73
CA TYR A 81 -1.41 -5.63 -15.73
C TYR A 81 -2.52 -5.82 -16.78
N VAL A 82 -3.07 -4.70 -17.21
CA VAL A 82 -4.18 -4.64 -18.20
C VAL A 82 -3.65 -4.88 -19.61
N ALA A 83 -2.52 -4.26 -19.93
CA ALA A 83 -1.91 -4.32 -21.26
C ALA A 83 -0.40 -4.08 -21.17
N GLN A 84 0.33 -4.61 -22.14
CA GLN A 84 1.69 -4.21 -22.46
C GLN A 84 1.64 -3.37 -23.74
N LEU A 85 2.08 -2.12 -23.68
CA LEU A 85 2.01 -1.18 -24.80
C LEU A 85 3.12 -1.38 -25.82
N THR A 86 3.11 -2.52 -26.51
CA THR A 86 4.09 -2.81 -27.57
C THR A 86 3.78 -2.06 -28.86
N ASN A 87 4.80 -1.62 -29.56
CA ASN A 87 4.65 -0.94 -30.86
C ASN A 87 3.94 -1.81 -31.89
N SER A 88 4.11 -3.13 -31.85
CA SER A 88 3.48 -4.06 -32.81
C SER A 88 1.95 -4.11 -32.64
N VAL A 89 1.44 -3.89 -31.44
CA VAL A 89 0.00 -3.92 -31.15
C VAL A 89 -0.57 -2.51 -31.13
N PHE A 90 0.02 -1.59 -30.36
CA PHE A 90 -0.55 -0.28 -30.09
C PHE A 90 0.01 0.82 -31.00
N GLY A 91 1.11 0.57 -31.71
CA GLY A 91 1.90 1.63 -32.34
C GLY A 91 2.55 2.54 -31.28
N ALA A 92 3.05 3.68 -31.72
CA ALA A 92 3.55 4.73 -30.83
C ALA A 92 2.35 5.45 -30.19
N VAL A 93 2.05 5.14 -28.94
CA VAL A 93 0.87 5.65 -28.21
C VAL A 93 1.05 7.14 -27.89
N THR A 94 0.12 7.97 -28.34
CA THR A 94 0.12 9.43 -28.14
C THR A 94 -1.04 9.94 -27.29
N SER A 95 -2.06 9.11 -27.07
CA SER A 95 -3.19 9.48 -26.22
C SER A 95 -3.80 8.26 -25.56
N VAL A 96 -4.19 8.44 -24.31
CA VAL A 96 -4.96 7.46 -23.54
C VAL A 96 -6.23 8.15 -23.04
N GLU A 97 -7.37 7.54 -23.35
CA GLU A 97 -8.70 8.00 -22.97
C GLU A 97 -9.34 6.94 -22.08
N THR A 98 -10.00 7.37 -21.01
CA THR A 98 -10.72 6.49 -20.10
C THR A 98 -12.15 6.96 -19.92
N VAL A 99 -13.08 6.00 -19.87
CA VAL A 99 -14.47 6.24 -19.50
C VAL A 99 -14.85 5.29 -18.37
N CYS A 100 -15.25 5.84 -17.24
CA CYS A 100 -15.83 5.08 -16.15
C CYS A 100 -17.27 4.68 -16.50
N LEU A 101 -17.50 3.42 -16.83
CA LEU A 101 -18.82 2.87 -17.13
C LEU A 101 -19.57 2.48 -15.86
N GLU A 102 -18.85 2.07 -14.82
CA GLU A 102 -19.36 1.76 -13.50
C GLU A 102 -18.30 2.14 -12.46
N ALA A 103 -18.71 2.90 -11.44
CA ALA A 103 -17.81 3.35 -10.39
C ALA A 103 -17.23 2.18 -9.59
N LEU A 104 -15.99 2.34 -9.12
CA LEU A 104 -15.31 1.33 -8.32
C LEU A 104 -15.97 1.18 -6.95
N VAL A 105 -16.23 -0.05 -6.53
CA VAL A 105 -16.78 -0.39 -5.21
C VAL A 105 -15.99 -1.54 -4.59
N GLY A 106 -15.55 -1.36 -3.37
CA GLY A 106 -14.96 -2.42 -2.55
C GLY A 106 -16.01 -3.16 -1.70
N SER A 107 -15.62 -4.28 -1.11
CA SER A 107 -16.51 -5.11 -0.26
C SER A 107 -17.04 -4.38 0.98
N ALA A 108 -16.37 -3.35 1.44
CA ALA A 108 -16.80 -2.50 2.56
C ALA A 108 -17.71 -1.32 2.14
N GLY A 109 -18.15 -1.29 0.88
CA GLY A 109 -18.92 -0.19 0.29
C GLY A 109 -18.11 0.66 -0.66
N ALA A 110 -18.59 1.86 -1.00
CA ALA A 110 -17.81 2.80 -1.79
C ALA A 110 -16.47 3.01 -1.06
N LEU A 111 -15.39 2.80 -1.80
CA LEU A 111 -14.05 3.05 -1.25
C LEU A 111 -14.04 4.48 -0.74
N ALA A 112 -13.95 4.66 0.59
CA ALA A 112 -14.30 5.91 1.24
C ALA A 112 -13.30 7.03 0.90
N GLY A 113 -13.78 8.20 0.57
CA GLY A 113 -12.98 9.41 0.44
C GLY A 113 -12.52 9.70 -0.98
N THR A 114 -11.30 10.01 -1.17
CA THR A 114 -10.68 10.50 -2.40
C THR A 114 -10.28 9.40 -3.38
N ASN A 115 -11.08 8.37 -3.54
CA ASN A 115 -10.74 7.15 -4.28
C ASN A 115 -10.67 7.36 -5.78
N ALA A 116 -9.71 8.11 -6.18
CA ALA A 116 -9.31 8.17 -7.55
C ALA A 116 -8.62 6.86 -7.91
N ILE A 117 -9.30 6.03 -8.65
CA ILE A 117 -8.62 4.99 -9.42
C ILE A 117 -7.91 5.66 -10.59
N GLN A 118 -6.71 5.23 -10.87
CA GLN A 118 -5.86 5.78 -11.92
C GLN A 118 -5.27 4.65 -12.76
N LEU A 119 -4.78 4.99 -13.93
CA LEU A 119 -3.91 4.13 -14.72
C LEU A 119 -2.47 4.54 -14.46
N VAL A 120 -1.64 3.57 -14.10
CA VAL A 120 -0.21 3.75 -13.88
C VAL A 120 0.60 2.83 -14.78
N ARG A 121 1.88 3.11 -14.91
CA ARG A 121 2.81 2.34 -15.76
C ARG A 121 3.97 1.77 -14.97
N GLY A 122 4.47 0.63 -15.43
CA GLY A 122 5.70 0.00 -14.95
C GLY A 122 6.54 -0.53 -16.10
N THR A 123 7.84 -0.73 -15.90
CA THR A 123 8.75 -1.33 -16.92
C THR A 123 8.58 -2.83 -17.03
N ASP A 124 8.22 -3.48 -15.95
CA ASP A 124 8.12 -4.93 -15.86
C ASP A 124 6.69 -5.35 -15.56
N GLY A 125 6.35 -6.59 -15.89
CA GLY A 125 5.03 -7.15 -15.63
C GLY A 125 4.87 -7.65 -14.18
N ASP A 126 5.71 -7.23 -13.26
CA ASP A 126 5.80 -7.69 -11.87
C ASP A 126 5.10 -6.78 -10.84
N GLY A 127 4.54 -5.65 -11.27
CA GLY A 127 3.86 -4.69 -10.42
C GLY A 127 4.76 -3.65 -9.77
N VAL A 128 6.04 -3.66 -10.05
CA VAL A 128 6.93 -2.60 -9.60
C VAL A 128 6.76 -1.37 -10.48
N LEU A 129 6.37 -0.26 -9.88
CA LEU A 129 6.22 1.02 -10.57
C LEU A 129 7.57 1.71 -10.70
N ASN A 130 7.76 2.43 -11.80
CA ASN A 130 8.97 3.22 -12.04
C ASN A 130 8.95 4.53 -11.27
N GLY A 131 9.69 4.60 -10.19
CA GLY A 131 9.91 5.84 -9.45
C GLY A 131 9.53 5.74 -7.98
N THR A 132 10.04 6.68 -7.21
CA THR A 132 9.81 6.80 -5.77
C THR A 132 8.61 7.69 -5.43
N ASP A 133 7.88 8.15 -6.45
CA ASP A 133 6.78 9.10 -6.30
C ASP A 133 5.62 8.66 -7.23
N GLY A 134 4.47 8.37 -6.66
CA GLY A 134 3.29 7.86 -7.36
C GLY A 134 2.87 8.70 -8.56
N THR A 135 3.06 10.01 -8.50
CA THR A 135 2.68 10.94 -9.57
C THR A 135 3.49 10.81 -10.86
N GLN A 136 4.70 10.24 -10.80
CA GLN A 136 5.54 10.08 -12.00
C GLN A 136 5.13 8.91 -12.90
N ASN A 137 4.33 8.00 -12.38
CA ASN A 137 3.89 6.80 -13.08
C ASN A 137 2.48 6.92 -13.63
N ASP A 138 1.79 8.02 -13.36
CA ASP A 138 0.44 8.22 -13.81
C ASP A 138 0.37 8.31 -15.34
N VAL A 139 -0.47 7.47 -15.91
CA VAL A 139 -0.87 7.52 -17.32
C VAL A 139 -2.14 8.35 -17.44
N VAL A 140 -3.14 8.06 -16.60
CA VAL A 140 -4.38 8.82 -16.49
C VAL A 140 -4.81 8.82 -15.03
N ALA A 141 -4.82 9.99 -14.41
CA ALA A 141 -5.25 10.16 -13.04
C ALA A 141 -6.77 10.24 -12.90
N ASP A 142 -7.28 9.86 -11.74
CA ASP A 142 -8.63 10.13 -11.27
C ASP A 142 -9.74 9.68 -12.23
N ILE A 143 -9.79 8.39 -12.57
CA ILE A 143 -10.67 7.85 -13.60
C ILE A 143 -11.98 7.20 -13.09
N GLY A 144 -12.12 6.94 -11.79
CA GLY A 144 -13.10 5.97 -11.30
C GLY A 144 -14.05 6.38 -10.20
N ASP A 145 -14.09 7.65 -9.80
CA ASP A 145 -14.90 8.13 -8.68
C ASP A 145 -16.42 8.11 -8.97
N LYS A 146 -16.82 8.19 -10.21
CA LYS A 146 -18.24 8.15 -10.62
C LYS A 146 -18.45 7.65 -12.04
N THR A 147 -19.59 7.01 -12.24
CA THR A 147 -20.05 6.57 -13.57
C THR A 147 -20.21 7.77 -14.52
N GLY A 148 -19.72 7.61 -15.74
CA GLY A 148 -19.73 8.63 -16.78
C GLY A 148 -18.55 9.59 -16.73
N LYS A 149 -17.61 9.45 -15.81
CA LYS A 149 -16.37 10.22 -15.82
C LYS A 149 -15.55 9.86 -17.06
N HIS A 150 -15.06 10.86 -17.73
CA HIS A 150 -14.29 10.75 -18.96
C HIS A 150 -13.02 11.58 -18.82
N THR A 151 -11.89 10.97 -19.02
CA THR A 151 -10.58 11.61 -18.90
C THR A 151 -9.71 11.27 -20.10
N ILE A 152 -8.96 12.23 -20.61
CA ILE A 152 -8.03 12.07 -21.74
C ILE A 152 -6.68 12.63 -21.31
N THR A 153 -5.62 11.85 -21.55
CA THR A 153 -4.23 12.30 -21.41
C THR A 153 -3.53 12.19 -22.75
N GLU A 154 -2.90 13.28 -23.19
CA GLU A 154 -2.09 13.33 -24.42
C GLU A 154 -0.62 13.33 -24.07
N PHE A 155 0.18 12.59 -24.83
CA PHE A 155 1.62 12.44 -24.66
C PHE A 155 2.34 13.10 -25.82
N ASN A 156 3.16 14.11 -25.51
CA ASN A 156 4.01 14.79 -26.51
C ASN A 156 5.21 13.92 -26.96
N ASP A 157 5.52 12.90 -26.16
CA ASP A 157 6.58 11.93 -26.44
C ASP A 157 6.02 10.51 -26.27
N ALA A 158 5.84 9.83 -27.38
CA ALA A 158 5.30 8.46 -27.39
C ALA A 158 6.26 7.43 -26.78
N SER A 159 7.55 7.74 -26.64
CA SER A 159 8.53 6.85 -26.00
C SER A 159 8.26 6.62 -24.53
N VAL A 160 7.52 7.55 -23.90
CA VAL A 160 7.15 7.48 -22.46
C VAL A 160 6.33 6.24 -22.15
N LEU A 161 5.48 5.79 -23.08
CA LEU A 161 4.61 4.63 -22.90
C LEU A 161 5.08 3.39 -23.65
N GLN A 162 6.16 3.50 -24.45
CA GLN A 162 6.64 2.37 -25.25
C GLN A 162 7.08 1.21 -24.35
N ASP A 163 6.61 0.01 -24.67
CA ASP A 163 6.87 -1.26 -23.98
C ASP A 163 6.49 -1.26 -22.48
N GLN A 164 5.77 -0.23 -22.03
CA GLN A 164 5.30 -0.14 -20.64
C GLN A 164 4.13 -1.08 -20.38
N TYR A 165 4.06 -1.58 -19.14
CA TYR A 165 2.91 -2.32 -18.61
C TYR A 165 1.96 -1.35 -17.92
N ILE A 166 0.67 -1.49 -18.19
CA ILE A 166 -0.38 -0.62 -17.67
C ILE A 166 -1.17 -1.33 -16.58
N TYR A 167 -1.33 -0.67 -15.44
CA TYR A 167 -2.04 -1.18 -14.29
C TYR A 167 -3.16 -0.22 -13.88
N PHE A 168 -4.20 -0.77 -13.24
CA PHE A 168 -5.06 0.03 -12.40
C PHE A 168 -4.42 0.18 -11.01
N ALA A 169 -4.42 1.39 -10.49
CA ALA A 169 -3.97 1.69 -9.14
C ALA A 169 -4.96 2.61 -8.43
N LEU A 170 -4.93 2.60 -7.12
CA LEU A 170 -5.67 3.54 -6.28
C LEU A 170 -4.75 4.69 -5.92
N ASP A 171 -5.22 5.93 -6.05
CA ASP A 171 -4.46 7.17 -5.79
C ASP A 171 -4.24 7.45 -4.29
N SER A 172 -4.86 6.72 -3.45
CA SER A 172 -4.61 6.76 -2.00
C SER A 172 -4.79 5.37 -1.43
N ALA A 173 -4.02 5.07 -0.41
CA ALA A 173 -4.15 3.83 0.32
C ALA A 173 -5.64 3.56 0.62
N ALA A 174 -6.25 2.67 -0.13
CA ALA A 174 -7.63 2.23 0.10
C ALA A 174 -7.72 1.31 1.32
N GLY A 175 -6.60 1.08 1.95
CA GLY A 175 -6.47 0.43 3.23
C GLY A 175 -5.91 1.41 4.25
N THR A 176 -6.16 1.20 5.50
CA THR A 176 -5.39 1.81 6.57
C THR A 176 -3.91 1.56 6.26
N ASP A 177 -3.13 2.64 6.22
CA ASP A 177 -1.66 2.54 6.11
C ASP A 177 -1.15 1.44 7.03
N VAL A 178 -0.10 0.76 6.58
CA VAL A 178 0.60 -0.15 7.46
C VAL A 178 0.98 0.61 8.71
N ALA A 179 0.28 0.36 9.79
CA ALA A 179 0.53 1.05 11.04
C ALA A 179 1.21 0.11 12.01
N THR A 180 2.17 0.66 12.75
CA THR A 180 2.73 0.00 13.90
C THR A 180 1.71 -0.06 15.03
N ALA A 181 1.68 -1.15 15.76
CA ALA A 181 0.83 -1.25 16.94
C ALA A 181 1.41 -0.42 18.09
N THR A 182 0.54 0.17 18.87
CA THR A 182 0.90 0.97 20.04
C THR A 182 0.29 0.42 21.32
N ALA A 183 1.01 0.54 22.43
CA ALA A 183 0.54 0.23 23.77
C ALA A 183 0.86 1.37 24.73
N THR A 184 0.06 1.52 25.75
CA THR A 184 0.31 2.52 26.80
C THR A 184 0.75 1.86 28.08
N ILE A 185 1.85 2.33 28.67
CA ILE A 185 2.29 1.96 30.01
C ILE A 185 2.07 3.16 30.91
N THR A 186 1.25 3.02 31.93
CA THR A 186 1.01 4.05 32.93
C THR A 186 1.63 3.68 34.26
N VAL A 187 2.44 4.56 34.79
CA VAL A 187 3.13 4.40 36.07
C VAL A 187 2.48 5.36 37.07
N THR A 188 1.93 4.83 38.13
CA THR A 188 1.48 5.64 39.27
C THR A 188 2.31 5.38 40.51
N GLU A 189 3.23 4.41 40.43
CA GLU A 189 4.17 4.09 41.48
C GLU A 189 5.21 5.20 41.66
N THR A 190 5.51 5.53 42.90
CA THR A 190 6.51 6.55 43.28
C THR A 190 7.65 6.00 44.12
N ASP A 191 7.51 4.79 44.63
CA ASP A 191 8.49 4.15 45.51
C ASP A 191 9.11 2.91 44.84
N ILE A 192 10.41 2.95 44.59
CA ILE A 192 11.15 1.83 44.00
C ILE A 192 11.18 0.60 44.91
N ALA A 193 10.95 0.74 46.23
CA ALA A 193 10.88 -0.39 47.14
C ALA A 193 9.71 -1.34 46.83
N ASN A 194 8.72 -0.89 46.07
CA ASN A 194 7.62 -1.72 45.57
C ASN A 194 8.01 -2.61 44.38
N PHE A 195 9.20 -2.41 43.81
CA PHE A 195 9.74 -3.32 42.82
C PHE A 195 10.71 -4.28 43.44
N GLU A 196 10.75 -5.52 42.97
CA GLU A 196 11.76 -6.50 43.34
C GLU A 196 12.80 -6.59 42.26
N ASP A 197 14.06 -6.47 42.61
CA ASP A 197 15.19 -6.52 41.71
C ASP A 197 15.20 -7.82 40.90
N GLU A 198 15.32 -7.70 39.57
CA GLU A 198 15.32 -8.79 38.59
C GLU A 198 14.07 -9.69 38.59
N VAL A 199 13.02 -9.37 39.33
CA VAL A 199 11.78 -10.15 39.41
C VAL A 199 10.57 -9.39 38.88
N SER A 200 10.33 -8.17 39.38
CA SER A 200 9.24 -7.33 38.83
C SER A 200 9.55 -7.00 37.36
N ARG A 201 8.58 -7.26 36.45
CA ARG A 201 8.86 -7.19 35.02
C ARG A 201 7.69 -6.73 34.20
N ILE A 202 8.01 -6.02 33.14
CA ILE A 202 7.11 -5.73 32.03
C ILE A 202 7.36 -6.77 30.95
N THR A 203 6.32 -7.39 30.46
CA THR A 203 6.38 -8.32 29.32
C THR A 203 5.68 -7.69 28.15
N LEU A 204 6.43 -7.47 27.09
CA LEU A 204 5.93 -7.03 25.78
C LEU A 204 6.04 -8.18 24.80
N THR A 205 5.05 -8.33 23.97
CA THR A 205 5.02 -9.38 22.95
C THR A 205 5.34 -8.77 21.59
N LYS A 206 6.32 -9.35 20.90
CA LYS A 206 6.68 -8.98 19.53
C LYS A 206 5.61 -9.44 18.53
N ASP A 207 5.71 -8.94 17.32
CA ASP A 207 4.91 -9.31 16.15
C ASP A 207 4.92 -10.81 15.80
N ASP A 208 6.02 -11.50 16.13
CA ASP A 208 6.18 -12.95 15.94
C ASP A 208 5.62 -13.78 17.12
N GLY A 209 4.98 -13.14 18.12
CA GLY A 209 4.49 -13.78 19.33
C GLY A 209 5.57 -14.03 20.40
N THR A 210 6.82 -13.65 20.15
CA THR A 210 7.91 -13.83 21.12
C THR A 210 7.77 -12.86 22.29
N LEU A 211 7.83 -13.38 23.50
CA LEU A 211 7.78 -12.60 24.74
C LEU A 211 9.14 -11.97 25.05
N VAL A 212 9.15 -10.66 25.25
CA VAL A 212 10.33 -9.92 25.72
C VAL A 212 10.07 -9.43 27.14
N HIS A 213 10.93 -9.81 28.06
CA HIS A 213 10.85 -9.43 29.46
C HIS A 213 11.81 -8.29 29.75
N PHE A 214 11.29 -7.19 30.25
CA PHE A 214 12.07 -6.09 30.83
C PHE A 214 11.96 -6.17 32.34
N VAL A 215 13.04 -6.49 32.99
CA VAL A 215 13.09 -6.69 34.46
C VAL A 215 13.52 -5.41 35.18
N ALA A 216 13.01 -5.20 36.38
CA ALA A 216 13.44 -4.11 37.23
C ALA A 216 14.87 -4.30 37.67
N ASP A 217 15.68 -3.24 37.62
CA ASP A 217 17.02 -3.19 38.20
C ASP A 217 17.05 -2.01 39.18
N THR A 218 16.85 -2.33 40.45
CA THR A 218 16.79 -1.32 41.52
C THR A 218 18.17 -0.94 42.03
N ASN A 219 19.23 -1.61 41.59
CA ASN A 219 20.60 -1.37 41.97
C ASN A 219 21.36 -0.44 41.03
N ASN A 220 20.90 -0.32 39.81
CA ASN A 220 21.51 0.51 38.77
C ASN A 220 20.62 1.68 38.33
N ASN A 221 21.28 2.70 37.77
CA ASN A 221 20.63 3.89 37.28
C ASN A 221 21.00 4.14 35.81
N ASN A 222 20.02 4.17 34.92
CA ASN A 222 20.23 4.47 33.49
C ASN A 222 20.12 5.96 33.14
N PHE A 223 20.01 6.85 34.12
CA PHE A 223 19.98 8.30 33.89
C PHE A 223 21.33 8.87 33.46
N ASP A 224 22.42 8.15 33.69
CA ASP A 224 23.78 8.51 33.33
C ASP A 224 24.32 7.86 32.05
N GLY A 225 23.45 7.27 31.25
CA GLY A 225 23.76 6.92 29.86
C GLY A 225 24.05 5.43 29.61
N THR A 226 24.31 4.61 30.61
CA THR A 226 24.53 3.17 30.41
C THR A 226 23.23 2.41 30.62
N VAL A 227 22.67 1.88 29.52
CA VAL A 227 21.46 1.06 29.57
C VAL A 227 21.84 -0.41 29.43
N VAL A 228 21.37 -1.23 30.36
CA VAL A 228 21.55 -2.69 30.30
C VAL A 228 20.40 -3.29 29.52
N ALA A 229 20.70 -4.17 28.57
CA ALA A 229 19.69 -4.82 27.73
C ALA A 229 18.60 -5.51 28.57
N ASN A 230 17.35 -5.32 28.16
CA ASN A 230 16.19 -5.91 28.80
C ASN A 230 15.98 -5.57 30.28
N LYS A 231 16.56 -4.46 30.73
CA LYS A 231 16.39 -3.98 32.11
C LYS A 231 15.90 -2.53 32.11
N PHE A 232 15.03 -2.21 33.06
CA PHE A 232 14.69 -0.83 33.37
C PHE A 232 15.29 -0.46 34.74
N GLN A 233 16.22 0.48 34.72
CA GLN A 233 17.09 0.82 35.87
C GLN A 233 16.47 1.93 36.70
N LEU A 234 16.31 1.72 37.98
CA LEU A 234 15.47 2.55 38.87
C LEU A 234 16.17 3.13 40.07
N LYS A 235 17.45 2.84 40.35
CA LYS A 235 18.14 3.14 41.60
C LYS A 235 17.89 4.49 42.26
N THR A 236 17.68 5.53 41.45
CA THR A 236 17.41 6.89 41.96
C THR A 236 16.04 7.40 41.57
N ALA A 237 15.13 6.52 41.15
CA ALA A 237 13.78 6.91 40.77
C ALA A 237 12.94 7.15 42.07
N ASP A 238 12.51 8.38 42.27
CA ASP A 238 11.76 8.84 43.42
C ASP A 238 10.40 9.43 43.06
N SER A 239 9.96 9.19 41.83
CA SER A 239 8.67 9.65 41.31
C SER A 239 8.20 8.79 40.14
N ALA A 240 6.91 8.77 39.91
CA ALA A 240 6.31 8.03 38.79
C ALA A 240 6.94 8.40 37.44
N VAL A 241 7.27 9.68 37.25
CA VAL A 241 7.94 10.16 36.03
C VAL A 241 9.34 9.59 35.86
N LYS A 242 10.14 9.50 36.94
CA LYS A 242 11.47 8.90 36.86
C LYS A 242 11.42 7.38 36.67
N ILE A 243 10.45 6.71 37.24
CA ILE A 243 10.21 5.28 37.03
C ILE A 243 9.80 5.07 35.56
N ALA A 244 8.87 5.86 35.03
CA ALA A 244 8.46 5.79 33.63
C ALA A 244 9.65 6.01 32.66
N ARG A 245 10.55 6.96 32.96
CA ARG A 245 11.78 7.15 32.17
C ARG A 245 12.70 5.95 32.19
N GLY A 246 12.88 5.33 33.36
CA GLY A 246 13.66 4.11 33.46
C GLY A 246 13.11 3.01 32.58
N ILE A 247 11.80 2.81 32.61
CA ILE A 247 11.08 1.85 31.76
C ILE A 247 11.25 2.19 30.29
N SER A 248 10.99 3.44 29.89
CA SER A 248 11.11 3.91 28.50
C SER A 248 12.51 3.64 27.93
N ARG A 249 13.55 3.99 28.65
CA ARG A 249 14.94 3.77 28.23
C ARG A 249 15.30 2.30 28.12
N GLY A 250 14.81 1.47 29.03
CA GLY A 250 14.98 0.02 28.96
C GLY A 250 14.35 -0.57 27.70
N ILE A 251 13.15 -0.11 27.35
CA ILE A 251 12.42 -0.56 26.16
C ILE A 251 13.12 -0.09 24.88
N ASN A 252 13.47 1.19 24.76
CA ASN A 252 14.14 1.75 23.59
C ASN A 252 15.47 1.05 23.26
N ASN A 253 16.14 0.50 24.25
CA ASN A 253 17.39 -0.22 24.04
C ASN A 253 17.23 -1.60 23.41
N HIS A 254 16.02 -2.10 23.25
CA HIS A 254 15.79 -3.47 22.76
C HIS A 254 15.77 -3.57 21.21
N GLY A 255 15.50 -2.51 20.48
CA GLY A 255 15.49 -2.52 19.01
C GLY A 255 14.23 -3.07 18.35
N SER A 256 13.35 -3.79 19.06
CA SER A 256 12.04 -4.24 18.55
C SER A 256 10.90 -3.32 18.92
N PHE A 257 11.13 -2.40 19.82
CA PHE A 257 10.16 -1.44 20.32
C PHE A 257 10.79 -0.06 20.39
N SER A 258 9.96 0.96 20.28
CA SER A 258 10.33 2.36 20.53
C SER A 258 9.35 2.99 21.51
N THR A 259 9.75 4.07 22.17
CA THR A 259 8.87 4.82 23.06
C THR A 259 8.91 6.30 22.74
N ASP A 260 7.80 7.00 23.05
CA ASP A 260 7.65 8.43 22.85
C ASP A 260 8.37 9.30 23.89
N SER A 261 8.83 8.72 24.99
CA SER A 261 9.36 9.48 26.13
C SER A 261 10.82 9.19 26.49
N ASP A 262 11.71 9.15 25.47
CA ASP A 262 13.14 8.95 25.69
C ASP A 262 13.85 10.20 26.27
N SER A 263 13.20 11.36 26.31
CA SER A 263 13.81 12.57 26.78
C SER A 263 13.86 12.64 28.30
N LEU A 264 15.03 12.97 28.86
CA LEU A 264 15.21 13.30 30.28
C LEU A 264 14.34 14.47 30.75
N ALA A 265 13.76 15.22 29.82
CA ALA A 265 12.88 16.36 30.05
C ALA A 265 11.39 16.01 30.15
N GLY A 266 10.99 14.74 29.90
CA GLY A 266 9.59 14.31 30.01
C GLY A 266 9.01 14.58 31.38
N THR A 267 7.77 15.01 31.43
CA THR A 267 6.98 15.22 32.66
C THR A 267 5.87 14.18 32.83
N SER A 268 5.69 13.32 31.83
CA SER A 268 4.64 12.30 31.83
C SER A 268 5.08 11.03 32.54
N ALA A 269 4.17 10.47 33.31
CA ALA A 269 4.28 9.12 33.86
C ALA A 269 3.61 8.05 32.95
N THR A 270 3.16 8.46 31.79
CA THR A 270 2.59 7.59 30.75
C THR A 270 3.56 7.50 29.59
N ILE A 271 3.78 6.30 29.12
CA ILE A 271 4.69 5.96 28.01
C ILE A 271 3.83 5.36 26.91
N THR A 272 3.96 5.85 25.69
CA THR A 272 3.48 5.14 24.51
C THR A 272 4.61 4.27 23.96
N VAL A 273 4.37 2.99 23.87
CA VAL A 273 5.29 2.03 23.26
C VAL A 273 4.77 1.69 21.88
N THR A 274 5.67 1.69 20.90
CA THR A 274 5.35 1.37 19.50
C THR A 274 6.18 0.15 19.08
N THR A 275 5.56 -0.79 18.38
CA THR A 275 6.29 -1.90 17.74
C THR A 275 7.09 -1.36 16.56
N ASN A 276 8.31 -1.85 16.34
CA ASN A 276 9.11 -1.41 15.20
C ASN A 276 8.67 -2.09 13.88
N ALA A 277 8.00 -3.24 13.97
CA ALA A 277 7.36 -3.86 12.83
C ALA A 277 5.91 -3.39 12.73
N ALA A 278 5.52 -3.00 11.53
CA ALA A 278 4.14 -2.64 11.23
C ALA A 278 3.33 -3.90 10.91
N GLY A 279 2.02 -3.86 11.13
CA GLY A 279 1.11 -4.94 10.80
C GLY A 279 0.21 -5.37 11.95
N GLU A 280 -0.87 -6.08 11.63
CA GLU A 280 -1.82 -6.63 12.63
C GLU A 280 -1.18 -7.63 13.58
N ASN A 281 -0.12 -8.32 13.15
CA ASN A 281 0.65 -9.20 14.01
C ASN A 281 1.29 -8.44 15.20
N GLY A 282 1.43 -7.13 15.10
CA GLY A 282 1.83 -6.27 16.21
C GLY A 282 0.76 -6.11 17.29
N ASN A 283 -0.50 -6.45 17.04
CA ASN A 283 -1.60 -6.36 18.01
C ASN A 283 -1.52 -7.51 19.02
N GLN A 284 -0.70 -7.35 20.04
CA GLN A 284 -0.32 -8.38 20.99
C GLN A 284 -0.68 -8.03 22.43
N THR A 285 -0.83 -9.07 23.24
CA THR A 285 -1.12 -8.92 24.67
C THR A 285 0.14 -8.66 25.47
N ASN A 286 0.12 -7.64 26.31
CA ASN A 286 1.21 -7.25 27.19
C ASN A 286 0.77 -7.27 28.64
N PHE A 287 1.70 -7.40 29.57
CA PHE A 287 1.35 -7.38 30.97
C PHE A 287 2.52 -6.97 31.87
N PHE A 288 2.21 -6.51 33.05
CA PHE A 288 3.15 -6.33 34.15
C PHE A 288 3.00 -7.51 35.12
N THR A 289 4.11 -8.04 35.57
CA THR A 289 4.14 -9.07 36.61
C THR A 289 4.97 -8.55 37.78
N ASP A 290 4.32 -8.49 38.94
CA ASP A 290 4.97 -8.10 40.14
C ASP A 290 5.57 -9.30 40.87
N ALA A 291 6.52 -9.05 41.75
CA ALA A 291 7.06 -10.07 42.64
C ALA A 291 6.06 -10.41 43.76
N PRO A 292 6.09 -11.62 44.32
CA PRO A 292 5.28 -11.96 45.47
C PRO A 292 5.48 -11.00 46.64
N GLY A 293 4.40 -10.42 47.14
CA GLY A 293 4.43 -9.46 48.25
C GLY A 293 4.78 -8.03 47.85
N LYS A 294 4.97 -7.75 46.57
CA LYS A 294 5.11 -6.39 46.00
C LYS A 294 3.81 -5.94 45.36
N THR A 295 3.63 -4.63 45.23
CA THR A 295 2.40 -4.02 44.68
C THR A 295 2.73 -2.77 43.89
N ALA A 296 3.70 -2.90 42.96
CA ALA A 296 4.07 -1.77 42.12
C ALA A 296 2.90 -1.34 41.21
N ALA A 297 2.56 -0.09 41.30
CA ALA A 297 1.42 0.46 40.54
C ALA A 297 1.84 0.82 39.10
N VAL A 298 1.96 -0.21 38.28
CA VAL A 298 2.25 -0.13 36.84
C VAL A 298 1.15 -0.84 36.05
N SER A 299 0.52 -0.13 35.12
CA SER A 299 -0.46 -0.68 34.19
C SER A 299 0.14 -0.76 32.79
N VAL A 300 0.03 -1.91 32.13
CA VAL A 300 0.51 -2.15 30.79
C VAL A 300 -0.69 -2.49 29.89
N GLY A 301 -0.95 -1.65 28.91
CA GLY A 301 -1.97 -1.89 27.88
C GLY A 301 -1.49 -2.89 26.83
N ASN A 302 -2.43 -3.49 26.13
CA ASN A 302 -2.13 -4.33 24.96
C ASN A 302 -1.71 -3.47 23.78
N PHE A 303 -0.89 -4.02 22.91
CA PHE A 303 -0.66 -3.43 21.60
C PHE A 303 -1.92 -3.50 20.75
N THR A 304 -2.29 -2.36 20.18
CA THR A 304 -3.46 -2.19 19.31
C THR A 304 -3.16 -1.19 18.19
N GLY A 305 -3.99 -1.18 17.16
CA GLY A 305 -3.86 -0.21 16.05
C GLY A 305 -2.81 -0.58 15.03
N GLY A 306 -2.11 -1.71 15.22
CA GLY A 306 -1.31 -2.29 14.15
C GLY A 306 -2.24 -2.73 13.03
N THR A 307 -1.97 -2.27 11.83
CA THR A 307 -2.70 -2.67 10.63
C THR A 307 -1.70 -3.25 9.66
N THR A 308 -1.97 -4.44 9.17
CA THR A 308 -1.33 -4.92 7.94
C THR A 308 -1.78 -4.01 6.82
N LYS A 309 -0.93 -3.79 5.85
CA LYS A 309 -1.26 -3.13 4.60
C LYS A 309 -2.61 -3.70 4.15
N GLY A 310 -3.59 -2.82 4.10
CA GLY A 310 -5.00 -3.11 4.22
C GLY A 310 -5.36 -4.48 3.70
N ASP A 311 -6.06 -5.25 4.50
CA ASP A 311 -6.68 -6.46 3.98
C ASP A 311 -7.26 -6.06 2.64
N ALA A 312 -6.69 -6.61 1.62
CA ALA A 312 -7.03 -6.32 0.26
C ALA A 312 -8.54 -6.33 0.14
N LEU A 313 -9.14 -5.15 0.02
CA LEU A 313 -10.59 -5.05 -0.06
C LEU A 313 -11.01 -5.64 -1.39
N PRO A 314 -11.72 -6.78 -1.41
CA PRO A 314 -12.20 -7.36 -2.65
C PRO A 314 -12.99 -6.31 -3.42
N ILE A 315 -12.64 -6.09 -4.68
CA ILE A 315 -13.38 -5.19 -5.55
C ILE A 315 -14.65 -5.92 -5.99
N THR A 316 -15.79 -5.29 -5.74
CA THR A 316 -17.12 -5.86 -6.02
C THR A 316 -17.81 -5.22 -7.21
N ALA A 317 -17.37 -4.05 -7.65
CA ALA A 317 -17.82 -3.35 -8.85
C ALA A 317 -16.74 -2.43 -9.41
N GLY A 318 -16.86 -2.11 -10.66
CA GLY A 318 -15.98 -1.18 -11.39
C GLY A 318 -15.80 -1.61 -12.83
N LYS A 319 -16.24 -0.79 -13.77
CA LYS A 319 -16.13 -1.08 -15.20
C LYS A 319 -15.59 0.14 -15.95
N PHE A 320 -14.60 -0.11 -16.79
CA PHE A 320 -13.88 0.94 -17.49
C PHE A 320 -13.73 0.62 -18.97
N LEU A 321 -13.89 1.63 -19.81
CA LEU A 321 -13.40 1.62 -21.17
C LEU A 321 -12.07 2.38 -21.20
N LEU A 322 -11.04 1.72 -21.71
CA LEU A 322 -9.72 2.29 -21.97
C LEU A 322 -9.51 2.35 -23.46
N ARG A 323 -9.18 3.53 -23.98
CA ARG A 323 -8.86 3.73 -25.40
C ARG A 323 -7.43 4.23 -25.54
N PHE A 324 -6.64 3.48 -26.26
CA PHE A 324 -5.27 3.84 -26.62
C PHE A 324 -5.24 4.27 -28.07
N THR A 325 -4.73 5.46 -28.34
CA THR A 325 -4.50 5.95 -29.69
C THR A 325 -3.00 6.02 -29.96
N GLY A 326 -2.58 5.32 -30.98
CA GLY A 326 -1.17 5.29 -31.40
C GLY A 326 -1.03 5.41 -32.91
N PHE A 327 0.21 5.47 -33.36
CA PHE A 327 0.57 5.56 -34.77
C PHE A 327 1.61 4.51 -35.14
N VAL A 328 1.42 3.85 -36.26
CA VAL A 328 2.38 2.91 -36.82
C VAL A 328 3.17 3.57 -37.95
N ALA A 329 4.43 3.16 -38.10
CA ALA A 329 5.24 3.60 -39.21
C ALA A 329 4.65 3.13 -40.55
N PRO A 330 4.90 3.85 -41.66
CA PRO A 330 4.41 3.46 -42.98
C PRO A 330 4.85 2.07 -43.44
N ASP A 331 5.98 1.63 -42.97
CA ASP A 331 6.59 0.34 -43.37
C ASP A 331 5.98 -0.86 -42.62
N ASP A 332 5.16 -0.60 -41.59
CA ASP A 332 4.51 -1.62 -40.76
C ASP A 332 3.04 -1.89 -41.17
N LEU A 333 2.63 -1.42 -42.37
CA LEU A 333 1.28 -1.55 -42.91
C LEU A 333 1.08 -2.76 -43.84
#